data_4ba30fc0d5a1a2b2517bcf90f36efbca
#
_entry.id   4ba30fc0d5a1a2b2517bcf90f36efbca
#
_cell.length_a   1.000
_cell.length_b   1.000
_cell.length_c   1.000
_cell.angle_alpha   90.00
_cell.angle_beta   90.00
_cell.angle_gamma   90.00
#
_symmetry.space_group_name_H-M   'P 1'
#
loop_
_entity.id
_entity.type
_entity.pdbx_description
1 polymer ?
#
loop_
_entity_poly.entity_id
_entity_poly.type
_entity_poly.pdbx_seq_one_letter_code
_entity_poly.pdbx_strand_id
1 'polypeptide(L)'
;VQVNTTHAMKEICAKINTEELGIKDKEDYSFGAGVGFGTGDESGYLSGFVSNSYGHNRIMTVFNPTQYTRKQCMKIVLWDWDGDLTEICAFDEKKNEVPVQVIKDPENYWAHKYFTLLMEVEVPAFGYATYVISQKEKAQLDIDWEMFSTTGGMDPRIDEYNDGPIVLENSKVKAVFDPMTMLLTSFTDKAIGKELAGKDAGGFRYILENTVNEMTAWRIGPYEKDILLNEINPVTILKRTDGKICQSVTYELKFEASRIEAE
;
A
#
# COMPACT_ATOMS: atom_id res chain seq x y z
N VAL A 1 28.10 8.36 5.41
CA VAL A 1 27.12 9.26 4.72
C VAL A 1 25.76 9.13 5.40
N GLN A 2 25.18 7.96 5.50
CA GLN A 2 23.81 7.74 6.04
C GLN A 2 23.62 8.28 7.46
N VAL A 3 24.57 8.03 8.37
CA VAL A 3 24.49 8.52 9.76
C VAL A 3 24.45 10.06 9.80
N ASN A 4 25.29 10.73 9.01
CA ASN A 4 25.31 12.19 8.98
C ASN A 4 24.03 12.78 8.37
N THR A 5 23.46 12.12 7.36
CA THR A 5 22.19 12.55 6.76
C THR A 5 21.06 12.43 7.78
N THR A 6 20.96 11.30 8.48
CA THR A 6 19.93 11.11 9.52
C THR A 6 20.07 12.13 10.64
N HIS A 7 21.31 12.44 11.06
CA HIS A 7 21.55 13.45 12.08
C HIS A 7 21.11 14.84 11.62
N ALA A 8 21.49 15.24 10.41
CA ALA A 8 21.08 16.53 9.84
C ALA A 8 19.55 16.65 9.71
N MET A 9 18.87 15.58 9.29
CA MET A 9 17.41 15.56 9.22
C MET A 9 16.77 15.74 10.60
N LYS A 10 17.28 15.06 11.63
CA LYS A 10 16.80 15.23 13.01
C LYS A 10 16.98 16.65 13.53
N GLU A 11 18.14 17.26 13.27
CA GLU A 11 18.42 18.65 13.64
C GLU A 11 17.48 19.66 12.97
N ILE A 12 17.12 19.42 11.71
CA ILE A 12 16.15 20.25 10.99
C ILE A 12 14.77 20.06 11.62
N CYS A 13 14.33 18.81 11.81
CA CYS A 13 13.03 18.51 12.39
C CYS A 13 12.85 19.12 13.78
N ALA A 14 13.91 19.14 14.60
CA ALA A 14 13.88 19.74 15.94
C ALA A 14 13.65 21.26 15.95
N LYS A 15 13.82 21.93 14.79
CA LYS A 15 13.61 23.38 14.62
C LYS A 15 12.27 23.73 13.97
N ILE A 16 11.50 22.73 13.52
CA ILE A 16 10.18 22.95 12.94
C ILE A 16 9.20 23.24 14.07
N ASN A 17 8.48 24.35 13.98
CA ASN A 17 7.41 24.66 14.92
C ASN A 17 6.16 23.83 14.61
N THR A 18 5.88 22.84 15.43
CA THR A 18 4.75 21.92 15.26
C THR A 18 3.51 22.37 16.03
N GLU A 19 3.61 23.36 16.90
CA GLU A 19 2.46 23.90 17.67
C GLU A 19 1.37 24.47 16.74
N GLU A 20 1.77 25.08 15.62
CA GLU A 20 0.84 25.59 14.62
C GLU A 20 -0.01 24.51 13.96
N LEU A 21 0.49 23.27 13.95
CA LEU A 21 -0.25 22.09 13.48
C LEU A 21 -1.23 21.55 14.52
N GLY A 22 -1.31 22.17 15.69
CA GLY A 22 -2.19 21.76 16.78
C GLY A 22 -1.68 20.60 17.62
N ILE A 23 -0.40 20.25 17.45
CA ILE A 23 0.23 19.17 18.18
C ILE A 23 0.97 19.75 19.37
N LYS A 24 0.50 19.44 20.56
CA LYS A 24 1.21 19.79 21.78
C LYS A 24 2.32 18.77 21.97
N ASP A 25 3.56 19.22 21.80
CA ASP A 25 4.69 18.46 22.28
C ASP A 25 4.46 18.14 23.75
N LYS A 26 4.46 16.92 24.13
CA LYS A 26 5.00 16.52 25.41
C LYS A 26 4.44 15.32 26.12
N GLU A 27 3.34 14.75 25.83
CA GLU A 27 2.79 13.89 26.88
C GLU A 27 3.06 12.40 26.73
N ASP A 28 3.62 11.91 25.61
CA ASP A 28 3.87 10.48 25.50
C ASP A 28 5.14 10.12 24.74
N TYR A 29 6.27 10.35 25.35
CA TYR A 29 7.55 9.75 24.91
C TYR A 29 7.73 8.31 25.41
N SER A 30 6.69 7.64 25.80
CA SER A 30 6.90 6.46 26.61
C SER A 30 7.04 5.22 25.81
N PHE A 31 7.13 4.83 24.81
CA PHE A 31 7.37 3.50 24.21
C PHE A 31 6.68 3.25 22.86
N GLY A 32 7.32 3.57 21.80
CA GLY A 32 6.95 3.16 20.48
C GLY A 32 7.91 3.71 19.44
N ALA A 33 7.89 3.17 18.27
CA ALA A 33 8.80 3.54 17.20
C ALA A 33 8.33 4.74 16.37
N GLY A 34 7.10 5.22 16.56
CA GLY A 34 6.56 6.36 15.83
C GLY A 34 6.32 6.07 14.35
N VAL A 35 6.56 7.06 13.51
CA VAL A 35 6.43 6.96 12.04
C VAL A 35 7.80 6.72 11.42
N GLY A 36 7.85 5.85 10.43
CA GLY A 36 9.04 5.71 9.60
C GLY A 36 10.15 4.84 10.14
N PHE A 37 9.94 4.20 11.25
CA PHE A 37 10.85 3.19 11.73
C PHE A 37 10.43 1.85 11.13
N GLY A 38 11.08 1.45 10.05
CA GLY A 38 10.75 0.21 9.35
C GLY A 38 11.50 -0.98 9.92
N THR A 39 10.79 -2.02 10.30
CA THR A 39 11.31 -3.36 10.49
C THR A 39 10.42 -4.33 9.75
N GLY A 40 11.00 -5.30 9.11
CA GLY A 40 10.24 -6.38 8.48
C GLY A 40 9.51 -6.06 7.18
N ASP A 41 9.54 -4.84 6.69
CA ASP A 41 9.14 -4.54 5.33
C ASP A 41 10.35 -4.61 4.40
N GLU A 42 10.13 -5.05 3.18
CA GLU A 42 11.13 -5.13 2.10
C GLU A 42 11.84 -3.81 1.82
N SER A 43 11.20 -2.69 2.15
CA SER A 43 11.78 -1.35 2.03
C SER A 43 12.83 -1.04 3.11
N GLY A 44 12.98 -1.88 4.14
CA GLY A 44 14.00 -1.80 5.17
C GLY A 44 14.00 -0.46 5.91
N TYR A 45 14.73 0.49 5.43
CA TYR A 45 14.80 1.83 6.00
C TYR A 45 14.04 2.80 5.12
N LEU A 46 12.95 3.32 5.62
CA LEU A 46 12.36 4.51 5.04
C LEU A 46 13.27 5.69 5.32
N SER A 47 14.30 5.83 4.51
CA SER A 47 15.14 7.02 4.52
C SER A 47 14.43 8.14 3.78
N GLY A 48 14.18 9.25 4.42
CA GLY A 48 13.59 10.43 3.78
C GLY A 48 12.54 11.13 4.61
N PHE A 49 12.18 10.57 5.76
CA PHE A 49 11.29 11.23 6.71
C PHE A 49 11.67 10.91 8.17
N VAL A 50 11.27 11.76 9.08
CA VAL A 50 11.53 11.66 10.51
C VAL A 50 10.24 11.88 11.27
N SER A 51 9.96 11.03 12.25
CA SER A 51 8.83 11.16 13.14
C SER A 51 9.22 11.87 14.43
N ASN A 52 8.36 12.76 14.90
CA ASN A 52 8.55 13.52 16.13
C ASN A 52 7.48 13.25 17.19
N SER A 53 6.51 12.40 16.94
CA SER A 53 5.35 12.29 17.80
C SER A 53 4.81 10.88 17.98
N TYR A 54 3.94 10.76 18.92
CA TYR A 54 3.22 9.61 19.41
C TYR A 54 1.72 9.82 19.40
N GLY A 55 0.97 8.78 19.72
CA GLY A 55 -0.49 8.83 19.82
C GLY A 55 -1.17 8.96 18.46
N HIS A 56 -2.33 9.60 18.42
CA HIS A 56 -3.14 9.75 17.23
C HIS A 56 -2.81 11.00 16.39
N ASN A 57 -1.79 11.76 16.77
CA ASN A 57 -1.31 12.89 15.99
C ASN A 57 0.18 12.72 15.77
N ARG A 58 0.58 12.19 14.62
CA ARG A 58 1.97 11.87 14.34
C ARG A 58 2.51 12.76 13.23
N ILE A 59 3.57 13.47 13.56
CA ILE A 59 4.25 14.36 12.63
C ILE A 59 5.20 13.55 11.76
N MET A 60 5.14 13.81 10.47
CA MET A 60 6.06 13.26 9.50
C MET A 60 6.65 14.38 8.65
N THR A 61 7.97 14.45 8.59
CA THR A 61 8.69 15.39 7.71
C THR A 61 9.36 14.64 6.59
N VAL A 62 9.04 15.02 5.35
CA VAL A 62 9.58 14.43 4.13
C VAL A 62 10.57 15.37 3.49
N PHE A 63 11.75 14.88 3.15
CA PHE A 63 12.82 15.65 2.54
C PHE A 63 12.97 15.31 1.05
N ASN A 64 13.20 16.34 0.25
CA ASN A 64 13.45 16.20 -1.17
C ASN A 64 14.83 16.79 -1.52
N PRO A 65 15.84 15.94 -1.76
CA PRO A 65 17.19 16.39 -2.13
C PRO A 65 17.33 16.74 -3.63
N THR A 66 16.26 16.65 -4.40
CA THR A 66 16.31 16.88 -5.85
C THR A 66 15.95 18.32 -6.22
N GLN A 67 16.35 18.73 -7.41
CA GLN A 67 16.10 20.09 -7.93
C GLN A 67 14.67 20.33 -8.43
N TYR A 68 13.79 19.32 -8.34
CA TYR A 68 12.39 19.41 -8.80
C TYR A 68 11.45 19.21 -7.63
N THR A 69 10.34 19.93 -7.61
CA THR A 69 9.21 19.58 -6.73
C THR A 69 8.76 18.16 -7.05
N ARG A 70 8.60 17.32 -6.03
CA ARG A 70 8.16 15.94 -6.18
C ARG A 70 6.78 15.76 -5.58
N LYS A 71 5.87 15.25 -6.41
CA LYS A 71 4.57 14.74 -5.96
C LYS A 71 4.54 13.24 -6.20
N GLN A 72 4.32 12.47 -5.13
CA GLN A 72 4.30 11.01 -5.20
C GLN A 72 3.51 10.40 -4.06
N CYS A 73 3.07 9.17 -4.23
CA CYS A 73 2.57 8.35 -3.14
C CYS A 73 3.75 7.69 -2.43
N MET A 74 3.78 7.79 -1.10
CA MET A 74 4.79 7.16 -0.26
C MET A 74 4.15 6.08 0.60
N LYS A 75 4.85 4.96 0.76
CA LYS A 75 4.57 3.97 1.80
C LYS A 75 5.10 4.48 3.12
N ILE A 76 4.26 4.44 4.14
CA ILE A 76 4.57 4.89 5.49
C ILE A 76 4.22 3.77 6.45
N VAL A 77 5.15 3.40 7.31
CA VAL A 77 4.93 2.43 8.38
C VAL A 77 4.62 3.18 9.66
N LEU A 78 3.47 2.89 10.25
CA LEU A 78 3.07 3.41 11.55
C LEU A 78 3.14 2.32 12.60
N TRP A 79 3.78 2.64 13.72
CA TRP A 79 3.95 1.74 14.84
C TRP A 79 3.04 2.11 16.00
N ASP A 80 2.55 1.07 16.69
CA ASP A 80 1.81 1.19 17.95
C ASP A 80 0.65 2.20 17.87
N TRP A 81 -0.07 2.15 16.76
CA TRP A 81 -1.29 2.91 16.61
C TRP A 81 -2.43 2.15 17.28
N ASP A 82 -3.06 2.77 18.26
CA ASP A 82 -4.16 2.22 19.07
C ASP A 82 -5.54 2.71 18.62
N GLY A 83 -5.59 3.55 17.58
CA GLY A 83 -6.82 4.10 17.03
C GLY A 83 -7.48 3.23 15.96
N ASP A 84 -8.58 3.74 15.42
CA ASP A 84 -9.34 3.11 14.34
C ASP A 84 -8.68 3.37 12.99
N LEU A 85 -8.25 2.30 12.32
CA LEU A 85 -7.59 2.41 11.02
C LEU A 85 -8.49 2.92 9.90
N THR A 86 -9.81 2.79 10.05
CA THR A 86 -10.78 3.28 9.06
C THR A 86 -10.95 4.79 9.10
N GLU A 87 -10.56 5.41 10.23
CA GLU A 87 -10.69 6.84 10.47
C GLU A 87 -9.37 7.61 10.28
N ILE A 88 -8.31 6.92 9.83
CA ILE A 88 -7.02 7.58 9.60
C ILE A 88 -7.16 8.66 8.53
N CYS A 89 -6.60 9.82 8.81
CA CYS A 89 -6.50 10.96 7.92
C CYS A 89 -5.11 11.59 8.01
N ALA A 90 -4.77 12.44 7.07
CA ALA A 90 -3.55 13.25 7.14
C ALA A 90 -3.78 14.65 6.64
N PHE A 91 -2.96 15.58 7.10
CA PHE A 91 -3.03 16.98 6.75
C PHE A 91 -1.63 17.51 6.39
N ASP A 92 -1.57 18.41 5.43
CA ASP A 92 -0.37 19.17 5.12
C ASP A 92 -0.13 20.32 6.14
N GLU A 93 0.96 21.05 5.98
CA GLU A 93 1.32 22.19 6.81
C GLU A 93 0.30 23.33 6.78
N LYS A 94 -0.58 23.37 5.77
CA LYS A 94 -1.66 24.35 5.61
C LYS A 94 -2.99 23.83 6.14
N LYS A 95 -2.99 22.67 6.78
CA LYS A 95 -4.18 21.96 7.28
C LYS A 95 -5.14 21.48 6.18
N ASN A 96 -4.67 21.35 4.94
CA ASN A 96 -5.46 20.70 3.91
C ASN A 96 -5.35 19.17 4.11
N GLU A 97 -6.48 18.48 4.01
CA GLU A 97 -6.51 17.02 4.06
C GLU A 97 -5.81 16.47 2.80
N VAL A 98 -4.89 15.52 3.00
CA VAL A 98 -4.21 14.81 1.92
C VAL A 98 -4.70 13.36 1.87
N PRO A 99 -4.79 12.76 0.67
CA PRO A 99 -5.21 11.38 0.54
C PRO A 99 -4.30 10.42 1.29
N VAL A 100 -4.92 9.53 2.07
CA VAL A 100 -4.27 8.40 2.73
C VAL A 100 -5.06 7.12 2.52
N GLN A 101 -4.38 5.99 2.54
CA GLN A 101 -5.00 4.68 2.42
C GLN A 101 -4.18 3.63 3.15
N VAL A 102 -4.79 2.89 4.06
CA VAL A 102 -4.17 1.71 4.67
C VAL A 102 -4.12 0.59 3.63
N ILE A 103 -2.93 0.03 3.39
CA ILE A 103 -2.71 -1.00 2.36
C ILE A 103 -2.36 -2.37 2.92
N LYS A 104 -1.85 -2.42 4.16
CA LYS A 104 -1.60 -3.66 4.87
C LYS A 104 -2.27 -3.64 6.23
N ASP A 105 -2.87 -4.76 6.59
CA ASP A 105 -3.43 -4.98 7.91
C ASP A 105 -2.32 -4.95 8.98
N PRO A 106 -2.66 -4.69 10.24
CA PRO A 106 -1.67 -4.65 11.30
C PRO A 106 -0.92 -5.97 11.46
N GLU A 107 0.39 -5.88 11.49
CA GLU A 107 1.30 -6.99 11.75
C GLU A 107 1.97 -6.82 13.10
N ASN A 108 2.47 -7.91 13.66
CA ASN A 108 3.18 -7.90 14.94
C ASN A 108 4.67 -8.10 14.71
N TYR A 109 5.48 -7.32 15.39
CA TYR A 109 6.92 -7.51 15.48
C TYR A 109 7.35 -7.38 16.94
N TRP A 110 7.72 -8.48 17.57
CA TRP A 110 7.96 -8.58 19.00
C TRP A 110 6.71 -8.13 19.80
N ALA A 111 6.86 -7.14 20.65
CA ALA A 111 5.76 -6.58 21.44
C ALA A 111 5.06 -5.39 20.75
N HIS A 112 5.42 -5.05 19.53
CA HIS A 112 4.92 -3.90 18.81
C HIS A 112 4.00 -4.32 17.67
N LYS A 113 3.04 -3.46 17.34
CA LYS A 113 2.19 -3.59 16.16
C LYS A 113 2.55 -2.51 15.15
N TYR A 114 2.51 -2.84 13.88
CA TYR A 114 2.69 -1.87 12.82
C TYR A 114 1.76 -2.17 11.65
N PHE A 115 1.48 -1.16 10.87
CA PHE A 115 0.77 -1.30 9.61
C PHE A 115 1.35 -0.33 8.58
N THR A 116 0.99 -0.54 7.32
CA THR A 116 1.49 0.28 6.22
C THR A 116 0.33 1.06 5.60
N LEU A 117 0.56 2.35 5.38
CA LEU A 117 -0.34 3.20 4.61
C LEU A 117 0.38 3.83 3.42
N LEU A 118 -0.39 4.19 2.41
CA LEU A 118 0.01 5.10 1.35
C LEU A 118 -0.46 6.50 1.68
N MET A 119 0.36 7.50 1.38
CA MET A 119 0.00 8.91 1.48
C MET A 119 0.54 9.66 0.27
N GLU A 120 -0.28 10.55 -0.30
CA GLU A 120 0.21 11.51 -1.30
C GLU A 120 1.01 12.60 -0.60
N VAL A 121 2.23 12.84 -1.09
CA VAL A 121 3.11 13.90 -0.59
C VAL A 121 3.57 14.78 -1.75
N GLU A 122 3.66 16.07 -1.48
CA GLU A 122 4.26 17.05 -2.39
C GLU A 122 5.35 17.81 -1.64
N VAL A 123 6.59 17.72 -2.14
CA VAL A 123 7.76 18.25 -1.45
C VAL A 123 8.53 19.17 -2.40
N PRO A 124 8.79 20.44 -2.01
CA PRO A 124 9.49 21.39 -2.86
C PRO A 124 10.92 20.94 -3.18
N ALA A 125 11.48 21.51 -4.26
CA ALA A 125 12.87 21.27 -4.65
C ALA A 125 13.82 21.67 -3.52
N PHE A 126 14.82 20.83 -3.23
CA PHE A 126 15.83 21.03 -2.17
C PHE A 126 15.23 21.41 -0.80
N GLY A 127 14.03 20.94 -0.51
CA GLY A 127 13.27 21.33 0.66
C GLY A 127 12.70 20.15 1.42
N TYR A 128 11.77 20.48 2.28
CA TYR A 128 10.98 19.51 3.04
C TYR A 128 9.51 19.96 3.09
N ALA A 129 8.65 19.02 3.44
CA ALA A 129 7.24 19.26 3.76
C ALA A 129 6.88 18.48 5.01
N THR A 130 6.03 19.03 5.84
CA THR A 130 5.60 18.41 7.10
C THR A 130 4.12 18.07 7.02
N TYR A 131 3.80 16.85 7.43
CA TYR A 131 2.46 16.30 7.45
C TYR A 131 2.12 15.82 8.84
N VAL A 132 0.84 15.86 9.15
CA VAL A 132 0.28 15.27 10.38
C VAL A 132 -0.60 14.10 9.98
N ILE A 133 -0.30 12.92 10.47
CA ILE A 133 -1.18 11.77 10.39
C ILE A 133 -2.02 11.74 11.66
N SER A 134 -3.32 11.71 11.51
CA SER A 134 -4.29 11.84 12.59
C SER A 134 -5.45 10.86 12.42
N GLN A 135 -6.38 10.92 13.34
CA GLN A 135 -7.63 10.18 13.29
C GLN A 135 -8.80 11.17 13.31
N LYS A 136 -9.78 10.98 12.44
CA LYS A 136 -11.04 11.71 12.50
C LYS A 136 -11.81 11.31 13.76
N GLU A 137 -12.39 12.29 14.42
CA GLU A 137 -13.38 12.00 15.45
C GLU A 137 -14.58 11.34 14.78
N LYS A 138 -15.01 10.20 15.32
CA LYS A 138 -16.26 9.59 14.87
C LYS A 138 -17.38 10.59 15.13
N ALA A 139 -18.10 10.97 14.06
CA ALA A 139 -19.36 11.63 14.26
C ALA A 139 -20.21 10.73 15.15
N GLN A 140 -20.65 11.27 16.28
CA GLN A 140 -21.59 10.58 17.16
C GLN A 140 -22.90 10.45 16.36
N LEU A 141 -23.05 9.32 15.66
CA LEU A 141 -24.31 8.95 15.07
C LEU A 141 -25.19 8.56 16.25
N ASP A 142 -26.22 9.37 16.52
CA ASP A 142 -27.36 8.95 17.34
C ASP A 142 -28.05 7.80 16.59
N ILE A 143 -27.51 6.60 16.78
CA ILE A 143 -28.10 5.39 16.21
C ILE A 143 -29.25 5.00 17.13
N ASP A 144 -30.46 5.18 16.64
CA ASP A 144 -31.68 4.65 17.29
C ASP A 144 -31.61 3.10 17.17
N TRP A 145 -31.13 2.46 18.23
CA TRP A 145 -30.97 1.00 18.33
C TRP A 145 -32.28 0.23 18.18
N GLU A 146 -33.45 0.88 18.37
CA GLU A 146 -34.74 0.26 18.14
C GLU A 146 -34.97 -0.05 16.66
N MET A 147 -34.36 0.69 15.75
CA MET A 147 -34.49 0.47 14.31
C MET A 147 -33.71 -0.74 13.80
N PHE A 148 -32.71 -1.19 14.53
CA PHE A 148 -31.87 -2.33 14.13
C PHE A 148 -32.38 -3.70 14.60
N SER A 149 -33.37 -3.74 15.47
CA SER A 149 -33.85 -5.01 16.04
C SER A 149 -34.83 -5.78 15.12
N THR A 150 -35.24 -5.24 14.00
CA THR A 150 -36.28 -5.82 13.13
C THR A 150 -35.82 -6.29 11.76
N THR A 151 -34.60 -6.00 11.37
CA THR A 151 -34.02 -6.54 10.13
C THR A 151 -32.80 -7.38 10.46
N GLY A 152 -32.91 -8.69 10.23
CA GLY A 152 -31.79 -9.64 10.38
C GLY A 152 -30.56 -9.09 9.68
N GLY A 153 -29.50 -8.82 10.46
CA GLY A 153 -28.31 -8.16 9.99
C GLY A 153 -27.65 -8.94 8.86
N MET A 154 -27.74 -8.42 7.65
CA MET A 154 -26.77 -8.73 6.60
C MET A 154 -25.46 -8.07 7.00
N ASP A 155 -24.41 -8.87 7.15
CA ASP A 155 -23.04 -8.36 7.29
C ASP A 155 -22.69 -7.57 6.00
N PRO A 156 -22.47 -6.24 6.06
CA PRO A 156 -22.19 -5.45 4.87
C PRO A 156 -20.83 -5.78 4.20
N ARG A 157 -20.11 -6.76 4.74
CA ARG A 157 -18.82 -7.24 4.21
C ARG A 157 -18.93 -8.44 3.29
N ILE A 158 -20.12 -8.93 3.01
CA ILE A 158 -20.34 -9.83 1.89
C ILE A 158 -20.47 -8.96 0.65
N ASP A 159 -19.35 -8.59 0.07
CA ASP A 159 -19.34 -8.13 -1.31
C ASP A 159 -20.06 -9.20 -2.14
N GLU A 160 -21.17 -8.82 -2.77
CA GLU A 160 -21.75 -9.65 -3.81
C GLU A 160 -20.62 -10.03 -4.75
N TYR A 161 -20.29 -11.31 -4.81
CA TYR A 161 -19.36 -11.86 -5.78
C TYR A 161 -19.91 -11.49 -7.17
N ASN A 162 -19.42 -10.38 -7.67
CA ASN A 162 -19.70 -9.97 -9.02
C ASN A 162 -18.85 -10.88 -9.90
N ASP A 163 -19.47 -11.86 -10.53
CA ASP A 163 -18.82 -12.80 -11.46
C ASP A 163 -18.27 -12.11 -12.73
N GLY A 164 -18.36 -10.79 -12.77
CA GLY A 164 -17.85 -9.97 -13.86
C GLY A 164 -16.33 -9.79 -13.84
N PRO A 165 -15.76 -9.27 -14.95
CA PRO A 165 -14.34 -8.95 -15.05
C PRO A 165 -13.85 -8.07 -13.90
N ILE A 166 -12.65 -8.33 -13.42
CA ILE A 166 -12.01 -7.49 -12.41
C ILE A 166 -11.37 -6.30 -13.11
N VAL A 167 -11.80 -5.10 -12.74
CA VAL A 167 -11.31 -3.86 -13.35
C VAL A 167 -10.52 -3.07 -12.30
N LEU A 168 -9.25 -2.77 -12.62
CA LEU A 168 -8.43 -1.82 -11.88
C LEU A 168 -8.18 -0.61 -12.79
N GLU A 169 -8.54 0.58 -12.32
CA GLU A 169 -8.56 1.74 -13.18
C GLU A 169 -8.17 3.02 -12.44
N ASN A 170 -7.33 3.82 -13.07
CA ASN A 170 -6.99 5.17 -12.63
C ASN A 170 -7.08 6.17 -13.80
N SER A 171 -6.62 7.41 -13.58
CA SER A 171 -6.66 8.43 -14.63
C SER A 171 -5.77 8.15 -15.84
N LYS A 172 -4.80 7.23 -15.74
CA LYS A 172 -3.81 6.96 -16.79
C LYS A 172 -4.01 5.63 -17.49
N VAL A 173 -4.37 4.59 -16.74
CA VAL A 173 -4.47 3.23 -17.24
C VAL A 173 -5.75 2.55 -16.76
N LYS A 174 -6.18 1.56 -17.55
CA LYS A 174 -7.24 0.62 -17.20
C LYS A 174 -6.75 -0.80 -17.46
N ALA A 175 -6.80 -1.63 -16.42
CA ALA A 175 -6.49 -3.06 -16.49
C ALA A 175 -7.78 -3.87 -16.25
N VAL A 176 -8.00 -4.88 -17.06
CA VAL A 176 -9.15 -5.78 -16.95
C VAL A 176 -8.64 -7.21 -16.88
N PHE A 177 -9.03 -7.92 -15.82
CA PHE A 177 -8.66 -9.30 -15.61
C PHE A 177 -9.86 -10.21 -15.71
N ASP A 178 -9.66 -11.39 -16.27
CA ASP A 178 -10.62 -12.49 -16.23
C ASP A 178 -10.69 -13.03 -14.79
N PRO A 179 -11.86 -13.08 -14.15
CA PRO A 179 -11.99 -13.45 -12.75
C PRO A 179 -11.68 -14.93 -12.48
N MET A 180 -11.75 -15.79 -13.49
CA MET A 180 -11.52 -17.23 -13.35
C MET A 180 -10.05 -17.62 -13.50
N THR A 181 -9.34 -16.88 -14.35
CA THR A 181 -7.94 -17.18 -14.69
C THR A 181 -6.95 -16.14 -14.18
N MET A 182 -7.43 -14.95 -13.81
CA MET A 182 -6.61 -13.78 -13.53
C MET A 182 -5.64 -13.39 -14.64
N LEU A 183 -5.96 -13.80 -15.88
CA LEU A 183 -5.26 -13.29 -17.06
C LEU A 183 -5.69 -11.84 -17.34
N LEU A 184 -4.72 -11.02 -17.67
CA LEU A 184 -4.94 -9.62 -18.06
C LEU A 184 -5.50 -9.59 -19.51
N THR A 185 -6.81 -9.43 -19.61
CA THR A 185 -7.51 -9.44 -20.91
C THR A 185 -7.47 -8.12 -21.63
N SER A 186 -7.24 -7.02 -20.90
CA SER A 186 -7.04 -5.69 -21.49
C SER A 186 -6.17 -4.84 -20.56
N PHE A 187 -5.23 -4.10 -21.15
CA PHE A 187 -4.44 -3.07 -20.47
C PHE A 187 -4.34 -1.84 -21.38
N THR A 188 -5.19 -0.87 -21.12
CA THR A 188 -5.30 0.32 -21.96
C THR A 188 -4.53 1.49 -21.36
N ASP A 189 -3.64 2.09 -22.15
CA ASP A 189 -3.10 3.43 -21.88
C ASP A 189 -4.15 4.47 -22.33
N LYS A 190 -4.72 5.19 -21.38
CA LYS A 190 -5.78 6.18 -21.64
C LYS A 190 -5.28 7.44 -22.34
N ALA A 191 -4.00 7.79 -22.17
CA ALA A 191 -3.45 9.01 -22.79
C ALA A 191 -3.38 8.90 -24.31
N ILE A 192 -3.10 7.70 -24.80
CA ILE A 192 -2.95 7.44 -26.24
C ILE A 192 -4.02 6.49 -26.79
N GLY A 193 -4.92 6.01 -25.93
CA GLY A 193 -6.00 5.07 -26.31
C GLY A 193 -5.50 3.73 -26.84
N LYS A 194 -4.31 3.29 -26.39
CA LYS A 194 -3.67 2.08 -26.92
C LYS A 194 -3.87 0.89 -26.01
N GLU A 195 -4.30 -0.24 -26.61
CA GLU A 195 -4.30 -1.54 -25.96
C GLU A 195 -2.86 -2.10 -25.91
N LEU A 196 -2.42 -2.51 -24.73
CA LEU A 196 -1.06 -3.00 -24.48
C LEU A 196 -1.03 -4.47 -24.04
N ALA A 197 -2.16 -5.07 -23.65
CA ALA A 197 -2.20 -6.47 -23.28
C ALA A 197 -2.01 -7.35 -24.52
N GLY A 198 -1.05 -8.26 -24.42
CA GLY A 198 -0.87 -9.32 -25.39
C GLY A 198 -1.61 -10.59 -24.99
N LYS A 199 -1.49 -11.62 -25.82
CA LYS A 199 -2.01 -12.94 -25.49
C LYS A 199 -1.37 -13.46 -24.21
N ASP A 200 -2.17 -14.05 -23.33
CA ASP A 200 -1.75 -14.67 -22.05
C ASP A 200 -1.03 -13.68 -21.10
N ALA A 201 -1.28 -12.39 -21.24
CA ALA A 201 -0.68 -11.37 -20.39
C ALA A 201 -1.05 -11.59 -18.92
N GLY A 202 -0.08 -11.40 -18.00
CA GLY A 202 -0.25 -11.62 -16.58
C GLY A 202 -0.30 -13.10 -16.15
N GLY A 203 -0.10 -14.03 -17.08
CA GLY A 203 -0.15 -15.46 -16.80
C GLY A 203 1.18 -16.04 -16.29
N PHE A 204 1.08 -17.04 -15.41
CA PHE A 204 2.20 -17.86 -14.97
C PHE A 204 2.38 -19.06 -15.89
N ARG A 205 3.60 -19.27 -16.32
CA ARG A 205 3.94 -20.38 -17.23
C ARG A 205 4.85 -21.36 -16.51
N TYR A 206 4.49 -22.64 -16.58
CA TYR A 206 5.38 -23.73 -16.22
C TYR A 206 6.13 -24.17 -17.47
N ILE A 207 7.45 -24.04 -17.42
CA ILE A 207 8.34 -24.39 -18.53
C ILE A 207 9.20 -25.56 -18.09
N LEU A 208 9.12 -26.66 -18.84
CA LEU A 208 10.04 -27.77 -18.72
C LEU A 208 11.06 -27.65 -19.85
N GLU A 209 12.30 -27.45 -19.43
CA GLU A 209 13.41 -27.29 -20.35
C GLU A 209 14.03 -28.64 -20.70
N ASN A 210 14.42 -28.81 -21.97
CA ASN A 210 15.20 -29.96 -22.39
C ASN A 210 16.66 -29.78 -21.93
N THR A 211 17.10 -30.66 -21.05
CA THR A 211 18.43 -30.61 -20.42
C THR A 211 19.51 -31.39 -21.19
N VAL A 212 19.20 -31.93 -22.35
CA VAL A 212 20.13 -32.79 -23.16
C VAL A 212 21.44 -32.09 -23.46
N ASN A 213 21.45 -30.76 -23.58
CA ASN A 213 22.65 -30.01 -23.92
C ASN A 213 23.48 -29.56 -22.71
N GLU A 214 23.13 -30.00 -21.50
CA GLU A 214 23.78 -29.59 -20.24
C GLU A 214 23.90 -28.04 -20.04
N MET A 215 24.38 -27.58 -18.92
CA MET A 215 24.63 -26.16 -18.61
C MET A 215 23.37 -25.28 -18.57
N THR A 216 22.23 -25.80 -18.15
CA THR A 216 20.94 -25.09 -18.12
C THR A 216 20.96 -23.84 -17.20
N ALA A 217 21.88 -23.78 -16.24
CA ALA A 217 22.11 -22.57 -15.45
C ALA A 217 22.69 -21.38 -16.25
N TRP A 218 23.21 -21.63 -17.45
CA TRP A 218 23.86 -20.63 -18.31
C TRP A 218 23.14 -20.41 -19.64
N ARG A 219 22.40 -21.41 -20.07
CA ARG A 219 21.69 -21.40 -21.34
C ARG A 219 20.30 -21.99 -21.13
N ILE A 220 19.29 -21.27 -21.58
CA ILE A 220 17.93 -21.79 -21.65
C ILE A 220 17.88 -22.69 -22.89
N GLY A 221 17.58 -23.97 -22.67
CA GLY A 221 17.42 -24.94 -23.75
C GLY A 221 16.05 -24.84 -24.42
N PRO A 222 15.81 -25.67 -25.44
CA PRO A 222 14.49 -25.78 -26.04
C PRO A 222 13.46 -26.22 -24.98
N TYR A 223 12.25 -25.67 -25.05
CA TYR A 223 11.16 -26.06 -24.16
C TYR A 223 10.56 -27.41 -24.59
N GLU A 224 10.52 -28.37 -23.69
CA GLU A 224 9.75 -29.60 -23.87
C GLU A 224 8.27 -29.40 -23.56
N LYS A 225 7.98 -28.58 -22.55
CA LYS A 225 6.64 -28.20 -22.17
C LYS A 225 6.60 -26.71 -21.88
N ASP A 226 5.51 -26.10 -22.25
CA ASP A 226 5.16 -24.72 -21.94
C ASP A 226 3.65 -24.68 -21.65
N ILE A 227 3.32 -24.60 -20.37
CA ILE A 227 1.97 -24.73 -19.87
C ILE A 227 1.55 -23.44 -19.17
N LEU A 228 0.44 -22.85 -19.59
CA LEU A 228 -0.15 -21.70 -18.92
C LEU A 228 -0.91 -22.16 -17.67
N LEU A 229 -0.34 -21.94 -16.51
CA LEU A 229 -0.86 -22.45 -15.24
C LEU A 229 -2.24 -21.89 -14.90
N ASN A 230 -2.49 -20.64 -15.24
CA ASN A 230 -3.75 -19.96 -14.98
C ASN A 230 -4.96 -20.59 -15.67
N GLU A 231 -4.76 -21.30 -16.79
CA GLU A 231 -5.86 -21.98 -17.50
C GLU A 231 -6.18 -23.36 -16.95
N ILE A 232 -5.19 -24.02 -16.35
CA ILE A 232 -5.35 -25.41 -15.91
C ILE A 232 -5.49 -25.58 -14.40
N ASN A 233 -5.24 -24.52 -13.64
CA ASN A 233 -5.36 -24.55 -12.19
C ASN A 233 -6.39 -23.54 -11.71
N PRO A 234 -7.17 -23.87 -10.67
CA PRO A 234 -8.10 -22.90 -10.11
C PRO A 234 -7.37 -21.73 -9.48
N VAL A 235 -7.88 -20.54 -9.75
CA VAL A 235 -7.44 -19.29 -9.13
C VAL A 235 -8.42 -18.93 -8.03
N THR A 236 -7.90 -18.53 -6.88
CA THR A 236 -8.70 -18.07 -5.74
C THR A 236 -8.35 -16.62 -5.42
N ILE A 237 -9.33 -15.73 -5.50
CA ILE A 237 -9.15 -14.34 -5.09
C ILE A 237 -9.12 -14.31 -3.56
N LEU A 238 -8.03 -13.80 -2.99
CA LEU A 238 -7.82 -13.70 -1.55
C LEU A 238 -8.24 -12.34 -1.00
N LYS A 239 -7.96 -11.26 -1.73
CA LYS A 239 -8.23 -9.89 -1.29
C LYS A 239 -8.46 -8.97 -2.48
N ARG A 240 -9.39 -8.06 -2.32
CA ARG A 240 -9.58 -6.90 -3.20
C ARG A 240 -9.46 -5.63 -2.37
N THR A 241 -8.73 -4.67 -2.88
CA THR A 241 -8.60 -3.35 -2.27
C THR A 241 -9.05 -2.31 -3.29
N ASP A 242 -10.10 -1.58 -2.93
CA ASP A 242 -10.63 -0.48 -3.76
C ASP A 242 -10.46 0.82 -2.98
N GLY A 243 -9.28 1.40 -3.07
CA GLY A 243 -8.92 2.62 -2.36
C GLY A 243 -8.76 3.83 -3.28
N LYS A 244 -8.75 5.00 -2.68
CA LYS A 244 -8.63 6.28 -3.42
C LYS A 244 -7.28 6.47 -4.08
N ILE A 245 -6.22 5.85 -3.52
CA ILE A 245 -4.83 5.98 -4.00
C ILE A 245 -4.42 4.76 -4.79
N CYS A 246 -4.76 3.57 -4.31
CA CYS A 246 -4.35 2.30 -4.87
C CYS A 246 -5.54 1.34 -4.90
N GLN A 247 -5.69 0.66 -6.02
CA GLN A 247 -6.55 -0.51 -6.17
C GLN A 247 -5.67 -1.72 -6.38
N SER A 248 -6.00 -2.83 -5.74
CA SER A 248 -5.28 -4.09 -5.94
C SER A 248 -6.19 -5.30 -5.84
N VAL A 249 -5.73 -6.40 -6.40
CA VAL A 249 -6.31 -7.71 -6.25
C VAL A 249 -5.20 -8.70 -5.94
N THR A 250 -5.36 -9.42 -4.82
CA THR A 250 -4.45 -10.51 -4.44
C THR A 250 -5.13 -11.83 -4.73
N TYR A 251 -4.43 -12.72 -5.38
CA TYR A 251 -4.95 -14.04 -5.71
C TYR A 251 -3.93 -15.15 -5.49
N GLU A 252 -4.43 -16.34 -5.29
CA GLU A 252 -3.66 -17.57 -5.12
C GLU A 252 -3.90 -18.49 -6.31
N LEU A 253 -2.81 -19.11 -6.79
CA LEU A 253 -2.83 -20.20 -7.75
C LEU A 253 -2.03 -21.38 -7.16
N LYS A 254 -2.63 -22.56 -7.14
CA LYS A 254 -1.97 -23.79 -6.68
C LYS A 254 -1.58 -24.64 -7.88
N PHE A 255 -0.35 -25.10 -7.84
CA PHE A 255 0.21 -25.99 -8.86
C PHE A 255 1.05 -27.06 -8.19
N GLU A 256 0.63 -28.33 -8.33
CA GLU A 256 1.25 -29.46 -7.64
C GLU A 256 1.39 -29.21 -6.12
N ALA A 257 2.60 -29.26 -5.59
CA ALA A 257 2.91 -28.96 -4.19
C ALA A 257 3.29 -27.46 -3.96
N SER A 258 3.18 -26.64 -4.99
CA SER A 258 3.56 -25.22 -4.95
C SER A 258 2.33 -24.32 -4.84
N ARG A 259 2.53 -23.17 -4.22
CA ARG A 259 1.57 -22.09 -4.11
C ARG A 259 2.19 -20.80 -4.67
N ILE A 260 1.47 -20.14 -5.53
CA ILE A 260 1.80 -18.81 -6.05
C ILE A 260 0.78 -17.85 -5.50
N GLU A 261 1.22 -16.82 -4.82
CA GLU A 261 0.41 -15.68 -4.41
C GLU A 261 0.90 -14.45 -5.18
N ALA A 262 -0.02 -13.75 -5.80
CA ALA A 262 0.26 -12.59 -6.64
C ALA A 262 -0.67 -11.42 -6.30
N GLU A 263 -0.12 -10.21 -6.34
CA GLU A 263 -0.81 -8.94 -6.17
C GLU A 263 -0.53 -8.01 -7.36
#